data_0dcb017a90c11e1b23086d7636477a5f
#
_entry.id   0dcb017a90c11e1b23086d7636477a5f
#
_cell.length_a   1.000
_cell.length_b   1.000
_cell.length_c   1.000
_cell.angle_alpha   90.00
_cell.angle_beta   90.00
_cell.angle_gamma   90.00
#
_symmetry.space_group_name_H-M   'P 1'
#
loop_
_entity.id
_entity.type
_entity.pdbx_description
1 polymer ?
#
loop_
_entity_poly.entity_id
_entity_poly.type
_entity_poly.pdbx_seq_one_letter_code
_entity_poly.pdbx_strand_id
1 'polypeptide(L)'
;MKKLLKTAAVAAAAAIALAGCSSGGSSDPSNVSPTGEVKPREISWLLSRPADGAVINIMKKLADDYAKDHPGFSLNLITTPDRPSYIQKLETLAAANKLPELFDTDATPFAQQLAKQGKMVDAEKLLKSLDVYDNYRPSALDYQRFDDGSLRMIPFQFELEFIWYNKALLQKAGVSVPKSLDEIPAMCTALRSAGITPFAIDGQDQWPLERYVAYQPFREAGPDFIQKLKKGEAKFTDPAGKKAVEWLASLGKAKCFQDGFSSQGYSDAQNQFTSGQAAMYNIGTWELPSLATDKLNPAVRNDIDFFTLPTTDGSVTAANEFVSPSGIGMAVNAKTYDPLVSDFLKFALTKYPSEYAATGALSPTTNVETAVPANATPLYKKALEKANDLGDEQAMPWDTQLDPTTNGRLQQELVLLVQGNITPEQFTSTMDSTIAQNAPKFFK
;
A
#
# COMPACT_ATOMS: atom_id res chain seq x y z
N MET A 1 79.13 21.45 20.85
CA MET A 1 80.29 20.54 20.63
C MET A 1 79.72 19.29 19.92
N LYS A 2 80.15 19.11 18.69
CA LYS A 2 80.56 17.82 18.03
C LYS A 2 79.55 16.66 18.12
N LYS A 3 79.19 15.93 17.11
CA LYS A 3 79.72 15.76 15.72
C LYS A 3 78.63 15.04 14.88
N LEU A 4 78.58 15.35 13.60
CA LEU A 4 78.02 14.56 12.53
C LEU A 4 78.55 13.12 12.53
N LEU A 5 77.73 12.17 12.05
CA LEU A 5 78.18 11.17 11.14
C LEU A 5 77.03 10.67 10.24
N LYS A 6 77.28 10.79 8.95
CA LYS A 6 76.49 10.24 7.86
C LYS A 6 76.78 8.75 7.74
N THR A 7 75.78 7.96 7.39
CA THR A 7 76.04 6.80 6.50
C THR A 7 74.76 6.49 5.69
N ALA A 8 74.92 6.52 4.38
CA ALA A 8 73.97 6.03 3.40
C ALA A 8 74.12 4.53 3.22
N ALA A 9 73.02 3.85 2.97
CA ALA A 9 73.02 2.59 2.22
C ALA A 9 71.62 2.13 1.80
N VAL A 10 71.45 2.12 0.48
CA VAL A 10 70.89 1.07 -0.36
C VAL A 10 69.39 0.87 -0.32
N ALA A 11 68.74 1.26 -1.42
CA ALA A 11 67.43 0.89 -1.90
C ALA A 11 67.36 -0.62 -2.17
N ALA A 12 66.33 -1.28 -1.61
CA ALA A 12 65.82 -2.55 -2.13
C ALA A 12 64.31 -2.40 -2.30
N ALA A 13 63.87 -2.23 -3.55
CA ALA A 13 62.49 -2.24 -3.94
C ALA A 13 61.94 -3.67 -3.82
N ALA A 14 61.11 -3.92 -2.83
CA ALA A 14 60.20 -5.06 -2.79
C ALA A 14 58.79 -4.55 -3.07
N ALA A 15 58.38 -4.63 -4.33
CA ALA A 15 57.01 -4.47 -4.74
C ALA A 15 56.22 -5.68 -4.24
N ILE A 16 55.61 -5.56 -3.01
CA ILE A 16 54.60 -6.49 -2.57
C ILE A 16 53.28 -6.01 -3.18
N ALA A 17 52.86 -6.72 -4.24
CA ALA A 17 51.50 -6.62 -4.76
C ALA A 17 50.55 -7.08 -3.66
N LEU A 18 50.01 -6.15 -2.93
CA LEU A 18 48.79 -6.36 -2.12
C LEU A 18 47.63 -6.48 -3.09
N ALA A 19 47.38 -7.69 -3.58
CA ALA A 19 46.07 -8.06 -4.07
C ALA A 19 45.11 -8.07 -2.88
N GLY A 20 44.70 -6.90 -2.46
CA GLY A 20 43.60 -6.71 -1.55
C GLY A 20 42.33 -7.11 -2.28
N CYS A 21 41.85 -8.33 -2.03
CA CYS A 21 40.46 -8.66 -2.28
C CYS A 21 39.58 -7.75 -1.41
N SER A 22 39.29 -6.54 -1.90
CA SER A 22 38.19 -5.75 -1.39
C SER A 22 36.92 -6.31 -2.02
N SER A 23 36.35 -7.34 -1.39
CA SER A 23 34.97 -7.75 -1.62
C SER A 23 34.02 -6.73 -0.98
N GLY A 24 34.21 -5.47 -1.27
CA GLY A 24 33.24 -4.41 -1.11
C GLY A 24 32.45 -4.36 -2.40
N GLY A 25 31.43 -5.24 -2.54
CA GLY A 25 30.50 -5.14 -3.65
C GLY A 25 29.89 -3.76 -3.64
N SER A 26 30.18 -2.94 -4.65
CA SER A 26 29.42 -1.74 -4.92
C SER A 26 27.99 -2.21 -5.16
N SER A 27 27.06 -1.75 -4.31
CA SER A 27 25.63 -1.97 -4.48
C SER A 27 25.18 -1.22 -5.75
N ASP A 28 25.29 -1.89 -6.89
CA ASP A 28 24.73 -1.37 -8.15
C ASP A 28 23.27 -1.83 -8.23
N PRO A 29 22.30 -0.91 -8.02
CA PRO A 29 20.88 -1.26 -8.09
C PRO A 29 20.44 -1.71 -9.48
N SER A 30 21.25 -1.53 -10.52
CA SER A 30 20.99 -2.02 -11.86
C SER A 30 21.50 -3.43 -12.12
N ASN A 31 22.30 -4.01 -11.21
CA ASN A 31 22.73 -5.40 -11.31
C ASN A 31 21.59 -6.34 -10.89
N VAL A 32 20.84 -6.82 -11.87
CA VAL A 32 19.69 -7.73 -11.68
C VAL A 32 19.99 -9.18 -12.05
N SER A 33 21.21 -9.46 -12.47
CA SER A 33 21.66 -10.81 -12.83
C SER A 33 22.97 -11.14 -12.10
N PRO A 34 22.90 -11.34 -10.77
CA PRO A 34 24.09 -11.65 -9.99
C PRO A 34 24.66 -12.99 -10.45
N THR A 35 26.00 -13.03 -10.61
CA THR A 35 26.72 -14.24 -11.02
C THR A 35 27.30 -14.95 -9.82
N GLY A 36 27.36 -16.26 -9.87
CA GLY A 36 27.97 -17.09 -8.84
C GLY A 36 27.11 -18.30 -8.46
N GLU A 37 27.57 -19.00 -7.46
CA GLU A 37 26.88 -20.18 -6.94
C GLU A 37 25.70 -19.76 -6.04
N VAL A 38 24.58 -20.47 -6.14
CA VAL A 38 23.45 -20.34 -5.21
C VAL A 38 23.86 -21.00 -3.89
N LYS A 39 24.10 -20.21 -2.86
CA LYS A 39 24.50 -20.68 -1.52
C LYS A 39 23.33 -20.55 -0.54
N PRO A 40 22.65 -21.65 -0.21
CA PRO A 40 21.53 -21.65 0.72
C PRO A 40 21.88 -21.02 2.08
N ARG A 41 21.06 -20.09 2.53
CA ARG A 41 21.11 -19.44 3.85
C ARG A 41 19.74 -18.91 4.22
N GLU A 42 19.59 -18.41 5.42
CA GLU A 42 18.42 -17.61 5.76
C GLU A 42 18.43 -16.28 5.00
N ILE A 43 17.28 -15.92 4.45
CA ILE A 43 16.97 -14.57 3.99
C ILE A 43 15.79 -14.03 4.80
N SER A 44 15.71 -12.71 4.98
CA SER A 44 14.67 -12.07 5.76
C SER A 44 13.80 -11.15 4.92
N TRP A 45 12.51 -11.14 5.22
CA TRP A 45 11.54 -10.21 4.63
C TRP A 45 10.80 -9.47 5.74
N LEU A 46 10.91 -8.13 5.76
CA LEU A 46 10.14 -7.25 6.62
C LEU A 46 8.82 -6.91 5.93
N LEU A 47 7.70 -7.31 6.54
CA LEU A 47 6.37 -7.21 5.94
C LEU A 47 5.47 -6.23 6.69
N SER A 48 4.74 -5.42 5.93
CA SER A 48 3.64 -4.58 6.42
C SER A 48 2.29 -5.31 6.26
N ARG A 49 2.18 -6.50 6.82
CA ARG A 49 1.03 -7.40 6.64
C ARG A 49 0.71 -8.14 7.92
N PRO A 50 -0.56 -8.50 8.17
CA PRO A 50 -0.92 -9.36 9.29
C PRO A 50 -0.18 -10.69 9.25
N ALA A 51 0.24 -11.19 10.41
CA ALA A 51 1.05 -12.40 10.54
C ALA A 51 0.36 -13.70 10.05
N ASP A 52 -0.95 -13.68 9.92
CA ASP A 52 -1.81 -14.77 9.43
C ASP A 52 -2.38 -14.51 8.02
N GLY A 53 -1.94 -13.44 7.37
CA GLY A 53 -2.39 -13.05 6.05
C GLY A 53 -2.05 -14.06 4.94
N ALA A 54 -2.82 -14.03 3.85
CA ALA A 54 -2.65 -14.96 2.71
C ALA A 54 -1.24 -14.90 2.13
N VAL A 55 -0.67 -13.70 1.95
CA VAL A 55 0.70 -13.52 1.43
C VAL A 55 1.73 -14.25 2.27
N ILE A 56 1.64 -14.12 3.60
CA ILE A 56 2.58 -14.76 4.52
C ILE A 56 2.48 -16.28 4.45
N ASN A 57 1.25 -16.82 4.46
CA ASN A 57 1.04 -18.26 4.41
C ASN A 57 1.52 -18.88 3.10
N ILE A 58 1.28 -18.20 1.97
CA ILE A 58 1.78 -18.62 0.67
C ILE A 58 3.31 -18.58 0.62
N MET A 59 3.91 -17.48 1.07
CA MET A 59 5.38 -17.34 1.03
C MET A 59 6.09 -18.33 1.96
N LYS A 60 5.52 -18.67 3.12
CA LYS A 60 6.01 -19.78 3.96
C LYS A 60 6.00 -21.09 3.20
N LYS A 61 4.85 -21.44 2.60
CA LYS A 61 4.71 -22.65 1.78
C LYS A 61 5.75 -22.71 0.65
N LEU A 62 5.89 -21.60 -0.10
CA LEU A 62 6.84 -21.52 -1.21
C LEU A 62 8.30 -21.62 -0.73
N ALA A 63 8.61 -21.03 0.43
CA ALA A 63 9.94 -21.14 1.03
C ALA A 63 10.24 -22.59 1.47
N ASP A 64 9.26 -23.27 2.08
CA ASP A 64 9.39 -24.68 2.46
C ASP A 64 9.54 -25.57 1.21
N ASP A 65 8.82 -25.27 0.13
CA ASP A 65 8.94 -26.00 -1.14
C ASP A 65 10.31 -25.77 -1.79
N TYR A 66 10.81 -24.54 -1.78
CA TYR A 66 12.16 -24.20 -2.30
C TYR A 66 13.28 -24.87 -1.50
N ALA A 67 13.15 -24.94 -0.19
CA ALA A 67 14.13 -25.56 0.70
C ALA A 67 14.34 -27.07 0.44
N LYS A 68 13.37 -27.77 -0.19
CA LYS A 68 13.50 -29.20 -0.52
C LYS A 68 14.65 -29.45 -1.50
N ASP A 69 14.82 -28.53 -2.47
CA ASP A 69 15.87 -28.62 -3.47
C ASP A 69 17.11 -27.78 -3.09
N HIS A 70 16.98 -26.94 -2.04
CA HIS A 70 18.05 -26.07 -1.54
C HIS A 70 18.25 -26.25 -0.01
N PRO A 71 18.80 -27.39 0.43
CA PRO A 71 19.01 -27.67 1.86
C PRO A 71 19.83 -26.57 2.54
N GLY A 72 19.32 -26.05 3.66
CA GLY A 72 19.91 -24.92 4.39
C GLY A 72 19.30 -23.55 4.05
N PHE A 73 18.37 -23.48 3.08
CA PHE A 73 17.57 -22.28 2.85
C PHE A 73 16.46 -22.15 3.90
N SER A 74 16.20 -20.91 4.33
CA SER A 74 15.01 -20.55 5.10
C SER A 74 14.59 -19.09 4.82
N LEU A 75 13.30 -18.80 4.98
CA LEU A 75 12.74 -17.46 4.86
C LEU A 75 12.22 -17.00 6.23
N ASN A 76 12.87 -15.99 6.80
CA ASN A 76 12.45 -15.34 8.03
C ASN A 76 11.51 -14.18 7.74
N LEU A 77 10.24 -14.33 8.08
CA LEU A 77 9.20 -13.30 7.89
C LEU A 77 9.07 -12.45 9.15
N ILE A 78 9.44 -11.18 9.02
CA ILE A 78 9.45 -10.22 10.13
C ILE A 78 8.20 -9.36 10.02
N THR A 79 7.24 -9.54 10.94
CA THR A 79 5.98 -8.78 11.00
C THR A 79 5.98 -7.76 12.13
N THR A 80 5.04 -6.84 12.08
CA THR A 80 4.75 -5.85 13.12
C THR A 80 3.25 -5.86 13.45
N PRO A 81 2.83 -5.39 14.65
CA PRO A 81 1.43 -5.46 15.04
C PRO A 81 0.50 -4.59 14.19
N ASP A 82 1.00 -3.47 13.66
CA ASP A 82 0.24 -2.49 12.91
C ASP A 82 1.13 -1.76 11.89
N ARG A 83 0.50 -0.99 11.00
CA ARG A 83 1.19 -0.23 9.95
C ARG A 83 2.09 0.88 10.49
N PRO A 84 1.70 1.71 11.48
CA PRO A 84 2.59 2.70 12.07
C PRO A 84 3.88 2.10 12.65
N SER A 85 3.78 0.99 13.38
CA SER A 85 4.94 0.25 13.91
C SER A 85 5.84 -0.29 12.81
N TYR A 86 5.24 -0.73 11.70
CA TYR A 86 5.98 -1.16 10.52
C TYR A 86 6.80 -0.01 9.92
N ILE A 87 6.18 1.14 9.66
CA ILE A 87 6.84 2.32 9.08
C ILE A 87 8.02 2.75 9.96
N GLN A 88 7.81 2.87 11.26
CA GLN A 88 8.88 3.21 12.20
C GLN A 88 10.05 2.22 12.17
N LYS A 89 9.76 0.91 12.08
CA LYS A 89 10.78 -0.13 12.01
C LYS A 89 11.55 -0.06 10.70
N LEU A 90 10.87 0.13 9.57
CA LEU A 90 11.49 0.30 8.25
C LEU A 90 12.45 1.50 8.24
N GLU A 91 12.01 2.67 8.71
CA GLU A 91 12.83 3.88 8.79
C GLU A 91 14.07 3.67 9.68
N THR A 92 13.89 3.03 10.84
CA THR A 92 14.99 2.74 11.77
C THR A 92 16.03 1.83 11.13
N LEU A 93 15.59 0.75 10.46
CA LEU A 93 16.50 -0.18 9.78
C LEU A 93 17.19 0.47 8.58
N ALA A 94 16.48 1.31 7.83
CA ALA A 94 17.03 2.06 6.71
C ALA A 94 18.11 3.06 7.15
N ALA A 95 17.87 3.79 8.23
CA ALA A 95 18.84 4.73 8.82
C ALA A 95 20.09 4.01 9.34
N ALA A 96 19.92 2.81 9.92
CA ALA A 96 21.03 1.98 10.41
C ALA A 96 21.76 1.18 9.31
N ASN A 97 21.37 1.30 8.03
CA ASN A 97 21.85 0.44 6.91
C ASN A 97 21.70 -1.07 7.18
N LYS A 98 20.62 -1.46 7.87
CA LYS A 98 20.29 -2.83 8.28
C LYS A 98 18.98 -3.34 7.67
N LEU A 99 18.57 -2.80 6.51
CA LEU A 99 17.43 -3.35 5.77
C LEU A 99 17.66 -4.84 5.47
N PRO A 100 16.64 -5.69 5.65
CA PRO A 100 16.73 -7.09 5.27
C PRO A 100 16.80 -7.25 3.74
N GLU A 101 16.95 -8.47 3.24
CA GLU A 101 17.00 -8.77 1.82
C GLU A 101 15.76 -8.28 1.08
N LEU A 102 14.60 -8.49 1.70
CA LEU A 102 13.30 -8.10 1.16
C LEU A 102 12.57 -7.22 2.20
N PHE A 103 11.89 -6.18 1.73
CA PHE A 103 11.07 -5.34 2.60
C PHE A 103 9.91 -4.75 1.84
N ASP A 104 8.75 -4.69 2.48
CA ASP A 104 7.57 -4.05 1.91
C ASP A 104 7.75 -2.53 1.88
N THR A 105 7.21 -1.87 0.89
CA THR A 105 7.02 -0.41 0.89
C THR A 105 6.05 -0.01 -0.22
N ASP A 106 5.40 1.13 -0.03
CA ASP A 106 4.66 1.81 -1.10
C ASP A 106 5.56 2.79 -1.85
N ALA A 107 5.08 3.32 -2.98
CA ALA A 107 5.77 4.34 -3.76
C ALA A 107 5.76 5.72 -3.06
N THR A 108 6.21 5.75 -1.80
CA THR A 108 6.26 6.95 -0.96
C THR A 108 7.50 7.80 -1.24
N PRO A 109 7.49 9.09 -0.87
CA PRO A 109 8.68 9.93 -0.93
C PRO A 109 9.88 9.36 -0.15
N PHE A 110 9.62 8.68 0.98
CA PHE A 110 10.67 7.98 1.73
C PHE A 110 11.29 6.83 0.93
N ALA A 111 10.47 5.96 0.32
CA ALA A 111 10.95 4.89 -0.53
C ALA A 111 11.71 5.42 -1.76
N GLN A 112 11.25 6.53 -2.36
CA GLN A 112 11.95 7.19 -3.45
C GLN A 112 13.34 7.68 -3.01
N GLN A 113 13.50 8.18 -1.78
CA GLN A 113 14.82 8.53 -1.26
C GLN A 113 15.73 7.29 -1.09
N LEU A 114 15.19 6.15 -0.62
CA LEU A 114 15.95 4.89 -0.57
C LEU A 114 16.40 4.45 -1.95
N ALA A 115 15.54 4.57 -2.96
CA ALA A 115 15.88 4.27 -4.34
C ALA A 115 16.99 5.20 -4.88
N LYS A 116 16.88 6.51 -4.67
CA LYS A 116 17.92 7.50 -5.04
C LYS A 116 19.27 7.25 -4.34
N GLN A 117 19.25 6.67 -3.14
CA GLN A 117 20.45 6.26 -2.40
C GLN A 117 21.03 4.91 -2.89
N GLY A 118 20.44 4.29 -3.90
CA GLY A 118 20.89 2.99 -4.42
C GLY A 118 20.59 1.80 -3.51
N LYS A 119 19.64 1.94 -2.57
CA LYS A 119 19.31 0.87 -1.61
C LYS A 119 18.32 -0.16 -2.16
N MET A 120 17.67 0.11 -3.29
CA MET A 120 16.65 -0.74 -3.90
C MET A 120 17.08 -1.19 -5.29
N VAL A 121 16.95 -2.47 -5.59
CA VAL A 121 17.17 -3.04 -6.93
C VAL A 121 16.17 -2.43 -7.92
N ASP A 122 16.57 -2.32 -9.19
CA ASP A 122 15.68 -1.96 -10.29
C ASP A 122 14.69 -3.10 -10.55
N ALA A 123 13.47 -2.95 -10.03
CA ALA A 123 12.46 -4.01 -10.08
C ALA A 123 11.97 -4.28 -11.51
N GLU A 124 11.94 -3.27 -12.39
CA GLU A 124 11.57 -3.48 -13.79
C GLU A 124 12.59 -4.38 -14.51
N LYS A 125 13.87 -4.07 -14.37
CA LYS A 125 14.93 -4.90 -14.92
C LYS A 125 14.95 -6.29 -14.30
N LEU A 126 14.73 -6.38 -12.98
CA LEU A 126 14.67 -7.65 -12.26
C LEU A 126 13.56 -8.53 -12.82
N LEU A 127 12.33 -8.05 -12.88
CA LEU A 127 11.18 -8.81 -13.38
C LEU A 127 11.39 -9.25 -14.85
N LYS A 128 11.99 -8.39 -15.68
CA LYS A 128 12.37 -8.74 -17.05
C LYS A 128 13.45 -9.82 -17.09
N SER A 129 14.46 -9.75 -16.22
CA SER A 129 15.53 -10.77 -16.15
C SER A 129 15.05 -12.13 -15.66
N LEU A 130 13.95 -12.15 -14.92
CA LEU A 130 13.29 -13.35 -14.43
C LEU A 130 12.20 -13.90 -15.37
N ASP A 131 11.97 -13.25 -16.53
CA ASP A 131 10.94 -13.59 -17.53
C ASP A 131 9.50 -13.57 -16.97
N VAL A 132 9.20 -12.67 -16.02
CA VAL A 132 7.86 -12.55 -15.40
C VAL A 132 7.21 -11.17 -15.56
N TYR A 133 7.91 -10.18 -16.10
CA TYR A 133 7.43 -8.80 -16.23
C TYR A 133 6.10 -8.70 -16.99
N ASP A 134 6.02 -9.34 -18.17
CA ASP A 134 4.88 -9.26 -19.06
C ASP A 134 3.63 -9.99 -18.54
N ASN A 135 3.78 -10.72 -17.45
CA ASN A 135 2.65 -11.36 -16.76
C ASN A 135 1.86 -10.37 -15.90
N TYR A 136 2.47 -9.26 -15.47
CA TYR A 136 1.84 -8.33 -14.56
C TYR A 136 0.80 -7.46 -15.25
N ARG A 137 -0.26 -7.11 -14.51
CA ARG A 137 -1.22 -6.08 -14.92
C ARG A 137 -0.50 -4.73 -15.02
N PRO A 138 -0.65 -3.97 -16.13
CA PRO A 138 -0.05 -2.64 -16.24
C PRO A 138 -0.37 -1.74 -15.05
N SER A 139 -1.64 -1.66 -14.64
CA SER A 139 -2.09 -0.87 -13.48
C SER A 139 -1.42 -1.28 -12.16
N ALA A 140 -1.10 -2.57 -11.97
CA ALA A 140 -0.38 -3.03 -10.80
C ALA A 140 1.08 -2.55 -10.79
N LEU A 141 1.74 -2.54 -11.96
CA LEU A 141 3.10 -2.00 -12.11
C LEU A 141 3.11 -0.48 -11.95
N ASP A 142 2.16 0.21 -12.58
CA ASP A 142 2.09 1.67 -12.58
C ASP A 142 1.86 2.23 -11.17
N TYR A 143 1.06 1.56 -10.36
CA TYR A 143 0.89 1.90 -8.95
C TYR A 143 2.21 1.90 -8.16
N GLN A 144 3.15 1.01 -8.51
CA GLN A 144 4.44 0.87 -7.83
C GLN A 144 5.53 1.80 -8.40
N ARG A 145 5.21 2.63 -9.41
CA ARG A 145 6.18 3.57 -9.97
C ARG A 145 6.30 4.82 -9.11
N PHE A 146 7.50 5.32 -8.99
CA PHE A 146 7.74 6.66 -8.46
C PHE A 146 7.39 7.74 -9.50
N ASP A 147 7.36 9.00 -9.07
CA ASP A 147 7.06 10.14 -9.93
C ASP A 147 8.03 10.30 -11.14
N ASP A 148 9.24 9.75 -11.04
CA ASP A 148 10.21 9.71 -12.13
C ASP A 148 10.01 8.51 -13.11
N GLY A 149 8.94 7.76 -12.93
CA GLY A 149 8.59 6.59 -13.72
C GLY A 149 9.36 5.33 -13.37
N SER A 150 10.33 5.38 -12.44
CA SER A 150 11.12 4.20 -12.08
C SER A 150 10.30 3.22 -11.22
N LEU A 151 10.46 1.92 -11.53
CA LEU A 151 9.84 0.82 -10.77
C LEU A 151 10.89 0.20 -9.84
N ARG A 152 10.61 0.23 -8.52
CA ARG A 152 11.53 -0.30 -7.50
C ARG A 152 10.89 -1.32 -6.57
N MET A 153 9.60 -1.53 -6.68
CA MET A 153 8.84 -2.52 -5.92
C MET A 153 8.17 -3.51 -6.85
N ILE A 154 8.02 -4.73 -6.38
CA ILE A 154 7.34 -5.83 -7.06
C ILE A 154 5.91 -5.91 -6.49
N PRO A 155 4.86 -5.82 -7.31
CA PRO A 155 3.49 -5.99 -6.84
C PRO A 155 3.25 -7.45 -6.41
N PHE A 156 2.69 -7.64 -5.21
CA PHE A 156 2.24 -8.96 -4.70
C PHE A 156 0.72 -9.08 -4.71
N GLN A 157 0.02 -7.96 -4.79
CA GLN A 157 -1.43 -7.87 -4.73
C GLN A 157 -1.92 -6.95 -5.84
N PHE A 158 -3.16 -7.14 -6.21
CA PHE A 158 -3.91 -6.19 -7.02
C PHE A 158 -5.24 -5.95 -6.32
N GLU A 159 -5.52 -4.72 -5.99
CA GLU A 159 -6.62 -4.37 -5.12
C GLU A 159 -7.47 -3.28 -5.75
N LEU A 160 -8.76 -3.31 -5.43
CA LEU A 160 -9.70 -2.23 -5.70
C LEU A 160 -10.32 -1.82 -4.38
N GLU A 161 -10.58 -0.54 -4.18
CA GLU A 161 -11.28 -0.09 -2.99
C GLU A 161 -12.75 0.16 -3.28
N PHE A 162 -13.62 -0.48 -2.48
CA PHE A 162 -15.06 -0.41 -2.60
C PHE A 162 -15.69 0.05 -1.30
N ILE A 163 -16.93 0.52 -1.38
CA ILE A 163 -17.79 0.67 -0.21
C ILE A 163 -18.64 -0.60 -0.12
N TRP A 164 -18.21 -1.50 0.77
CA TRP A 164 -18.96 -2.72 1.08
C TRP A 164 -20.16 -2.36 1.94
N TYR A 165 -21.30 -3.04 1.74
CA TYR A 165 -22.50 -2.77 2.50
C TYR A 165 -23.33 -4.02 2.78
N ASN A 166 -24.12 -3.96 3.83
CA ASN A 166 -25.09 -4.98 4.20
C ASN A 166 -26.48 -4.56 3.70
N LYS A 167 -27.03 -5.28 2.73
CA LYS A 167 -28.34 -5.02 2.09
C LYS A 167 -29.48 -4.97 3.12
N ALA A 168 -29.51 -5.92 4.05
CA ALA A 168 -30.57 -6.01 5.06
C ALA A 168 -30.55 -4.80 6.00
N LEU A 169 -29.37 -4.29 6.38
CA LEU A 169 -29.26 -3.11 7.23
C LEU A 169 -29.69 -1.82 6.52
N LEU A 170 -29.34 -1.65 5.23
CA LEU A 170 -29.83 -0.52 4.43
C LEU A 170 -31.36 -0.60 4.29
N GLN A 171 -31.90 -1.77 3.96
CA GLN A 171 -33.36 -1.96 3.85
C GLN A 171 -34.08 -1.68 5.18
N LYS A 172 -33.55 -2.13 6.31
CA LYS A 172 -34.10 -1.88 7.65
C LYS A 172 -34.19 -0.38 7.97
N ALA A 173 -33.21 0.43 7.49
CA ALA A 173 -33.22 1.88 7.65
C ALA A 173 -34.04 2.60 6.57
N GLY A 174 -34.61 1.89 5.58
CA GLY A 174 -35.33 2.49 4.47
C GLY A 174 -34.46 3.30 3.51
N VAL A 175 -33.16 2.99 3.44
CA VAL A 175 -32.21 3.70 2.55
C VAL A 175 -31.72 2.79 1.44
N SER A 176 -31.33 3.41 0.31
CA SER A 176 -30.74 2.73 -0.84
C SER A 176 -29.27 3.09 -0.97
N VAL A 177 -28.53 2.36 -1.84
CA VAL A 177 -27.17 2.72 -2.24
C VAL A 177 -27.16 4.15 -2.78
N PRO A 178 -26.26 5.03 -2.31
CA PRO A 178 -26.26 6.45 -2.69
C PRO A 178 -25.83 6.61 -4.16
N LYS A 179 -26.43 7.59 -4.82
CA LYS A 179 -26.15 7.93 -6.22
C LYS A 179 -25.13 9.07 -6.35
N SER A 180 -24.83 9.74 -5.24
CA SER A 180 -23.80 10.79 -5.16
C SER A 180 -23.13 10.74 -3.80
N LEU A 181 -21.93 11.34 -3.69
CA LEU A 181 -21.26 11.51 -2.41
C LEU A 181 -22.06 12.38 -1.44
N ASP A 182 -22.80 13.35 -1.98
CA ASP A 182 -23.60 14.30 -1.19
C ASP A 182 -24.82 13.65 -0.52
N GLU A 183 -25.26 12.48 -0.98
CA GLU A 183 -26.33 11.69 -0.33
C GLU A 183 -25.87 10.94 0.92
N ILE A 184 -24.56 10.69 1.07
CA ILE A 184 -24.02 9.86 2.16
C ILE A 184 -24.30 10.43 3.56
N PRO A 185 -24.14 11.74 3.86
CA PRO A 185 -24.48 12.27 5.18
C PRO A 185 -25.93 12.06 5.58
N ALA A 186 -26.87 12.23 4.64
CA ALA A 186 -28.30 12.00 4.89
C ALA A 186 -28.58 10.50 5.14
N MET A 187 -27.96 9.61 4.36
CA MET A 187 -28.01 8.16 4.57
C MET A 187 -27.49 7.76 5.95
N CYS A 188 -26.37 8.34 6.40
CA CYS A 188 -25.83 8.11 7.74
C CYS A 188 -26.82 8.52 8.82
N THR A 189 -27.48 9.68 8.68
CA THR A 189 -28.49 10.16 9.62
C THR A 189 -29.67 9.20 9.71
N ALA A 190 -30.16 8.67 8.59
CA ALA A 190 -31.24 7.69 8.55
C ALA A 190 -30.84 6.36 9.21
N LEU A 191 -29.63 5.84 8.94
CA LEU A 191 -29.10 4.64 9.59
C LEU A 191 -28.99 4.83 11.11
N ARG A 192 -28.46 5.97 11.57
CA ARG A 192 -28.38 6.29 13.01
C ARG A 192 -29.77 6.35 13.66
N SER A 193 -30.74 6.95 12.97
CA SER A 193 -32.13 7.00 13.45
C SER A 193 -32.76 5.60 13.60
N ALA A 194 -32.33 4.65 12.79
CA ALA A 194 -32.72 3.24 12.88
C ALA A 194 -31.89 2.42 13.90
N GLY A 195 -30.99 3.07 14.64
CA GLY A 195 -30.09 2.43 15.62
C GLY A 195 -28.97 1.61 14.98
N ILE A 196 -28.58 1.95 13.75
CA ILE A 196 -27.56 1.24 12.97
C ILE A 196 -26.32 2.12 12.85
N THR A 197 -25.13 1.57 13.10
CA THR A 197 -23.86 2.24 12.81
C THR A 197 -23.67 2.33 11.29
N PRO A 198 -23.50 3.54 10.69
CA PRO A 198 -23.42 3.64 9.24
C PRO A 198 -22.15 3.02 8.68
N PHE A 199 -20.97 3.45 9.12
CA PHE A 199 -19.68 2.94 8.66
C PHE A 199 -18.86 2.40 9.83
N ALA A 200 -18.22 1.25 9.62
CA ALA A 200 -17.05 0.85 10.38
C ALA A 200 -15.81 1.48 9.74
N ILE A 201 -14.88 1.98 10.57
CA ILE A 201 -13.61 2.54 10.12
C ILE A 201 -12.49 2.25 11.13
N ASP A 202 -11.31 1.90 10.62
CA ASP A 202 -10.08 1.93 11.38
C ASP A 202 -9.62 3.38 11.53
N GLY A 203 -9.93 3.98 12.65
CA GLY A 203 -9.53 5.36 12.93
C GLY A 203 -8.24 5.46 13.75
N GLN A 204 -7.77 4.35 14.31
CA GLN A 204 -6.51 4.30 15.06
C GLN A 204 -5.31 4.45 14.12
N ASP A 205 -5.33 3.75 12.99
CA ASP A 205 -4.27 3.84 11.98
C ASP A 205 -4.39 5.10 11.11
N GLN A 206 -5.52 5.81 11.15
CA GLN A 206 -5.82 7.13 10.57
C GLN A 206 -5.86 7.17 9.03
N TRP A 207 -5.10 6.34 8.31
CA TRP A 207 -5.05 6.32 6.84
C TRP A 207 -6.43 6.15 6.16
N PRO A 208 -7.43 5.42 6.72
CA PRO A 208 -8.72 5.28 6.03
C PRO A 208 -9.48 6.59 5.87
N LEU A 209 -9.28 7.58 6.77
CA LEU A 209 -9.90 8.91 6.60
C LEU A 209 -9.36 9.66 5.37
N GLU A 210 -8.14 9.37 4.94
CA GLU A 210 -7.57 9.95 3.74
C GLU A 210 -8.28 9.50 2.46
N ARG A 211 -8.93 8.34 2.47
CA ARG A 211 -9.80 7.90 1.37
C ARG A 211 -11.00 8.82 1.22
N TYR A 212 -11.65 9.11 2.35
CA TYR A 212 -12.85 9.95 2.32
C TYR A 212 -12.55 11.37 1.85
N VAL A 213 -11.50 12.03 2.34
CA VAL A 213 -11.17 13.39 1.90
C VAL A 213 -10.74 13.45 0.43
N ALA A 214 -10.25 12.34 -0.14
CA ALA A 214 -9.82 12.24 -1.53
C ALA A 214 -11.00 12.10 -2.53
N TYR A 215 -12.18 11.64 -2.11
CA TYR A 215 -13.26 11.27 -3.03
C TYR A 215 -13.85 12.44 -3.79
N GLN A 216 -14.12 13.56 -3.13
CA GLN A 216 -14.65 14.75 -3.81
C GLN A 216 -13.65 15.30 -4.85
N PRO A 217 -12.36 15.55 -4.51
CA PRO A 217 -11.39 16.00 -5.51
C PRO A 217 -11.21 15.05 -6.68
N PHE A 218 -11.23 13.73 -6.44
CA PHE A 218 -11.14 12.75 -7.51
C PHE A 218 -12.29 12.89 -8.52
N ARG A 219 -13.51 13.09 -8.04
CA ARG A 219 -14.69 13.25 -8.91
C ARG A 219 -14.77 14.63 -9.57
N GLU A 220 -14.24 15.69 -8.97
CA GLU A 220 -14.41 17.08 -9.42
C GLU A 220 -13.17 17.69 -10.08
N ALA A 221 -11.97 17.25 -9.69
CA ALA A 221 -10.71 17.81 -10.17
C ALA A 221 -9.79 16.77 -10.85
N GLY A 222 -10.13 15.47 -10.75
CA GLY A 222 -9.40 14.38 -11.37
C GLY A 222 -8.39 13.68 -10.45
N PRO A 223 -7.77 12.60 -10.94
CA PRO A 223 -6.87 11.73 -10.16
C PRO A 223 -5.57 12.43 -9.75
N ASP A 224 -5.18 13.46 -10.46
CA ASP A 224 -3.92 14.19 -10.26
C ASP A 224 -4.00 15.30 -9.20
N PHE A 225 -5.16 15.48 -8.54
CA PHE A 225 -5.31 16.51 -7.52
C PHE A 225 -4.28 16.38 -6.39
N ILE A 226 -4.04 15.15 -5.91
CA ILE A 226 -3.02 14.90 -4.87
C ILE A 226 -1.60 15.21 -5.36
N GLN A 227 -1.32 14.96 -6.64
CA GLN A 227 -0.02 15.27 -7.26
C GLN A 227 0.22 16.78 -7.32
N LYS A 228 -0.83 17.56 -7.61
CA LYS A 228 -0.78 19.03 -7.57
C LYS A 228 -0.67 19.55 -6.14
N LEU A 229 -1.43 18.93 -5.22
CA LEU A 229 -1.43 19.31 -3.80
C LEU A 229 -0.06 19.17 -3.17
N LYS A 230 0.59 17.99 -3.34
CA LYS A 230 1.92 17.72 -2.76
C LYS A 230 3.02 18.63 -3.29
N LYS A 231 2.85 19.18 -4.51
CA LYS A 231 3.77 20.14 -5.13
C LYS A 231 3.45 21.60 -4.77
N GLY A 232 2.32 21.84 -4.09
CA GLY A 232 1.83 23.19 -3.79
C GLY A 232 1.20 23.89 -5.00
N GLU A 233 0.88 23.17 -6.08
CA GLU A 233 0.20 23.64 -7.28
C GLU A 233 -1.33 23.70 -7.11
N ALA A 234 -1.88 22.95 -6.16
CA ALA A 234 -3.23 23.02 -5.66
C ALA A 234 -3.23 23.23 -4.13
N LYS A 235 -4.38 23.63 -3.58
CA LYS A 235 -4.56 23.90 -2.16
C LYS A 235 -5.85 23.30 -1.64
N PHE A 236 -5.91 23.02 -0.34
CA PHE A 236 -7.17 22.68 0.33
C PHE A 236 -8.15 23.87 0.36
N THR A 237 -7.67 25.10 0.22
CA THR A 237 -8.50 26.30 0.07
C THR A 237 -9.07 26.48 -1.34
N ASP A 238 -8.66 25.71 -2.35
CA ASP A 238 -9.28 25.69 -3.68
C ASP A 238 -10.68 25.04 -3.63
N PRO A 239 -11.56 25.29 -4.62
CA PRO A 239 -12.93 24.79 -4.56
C PRO A 239 -13.08 23.29 -4.30
N ALA A 240 -12.31 22.43 -4.99
CA ALA A 240 -12.36 20.98 -4.80
C ALA A 240 -11.83 20.56 -3.42
N GLY A 241 -10.77 21.20 -2.94
CA GLY A 241 -10.23 20.96 -1.60
C GLY A 241 -11.20 21.38 -0.49
N LYS A 242 -11.82 22.58 -0.61
CA LYS A 242 -12.85 23.05 0.34
C LYS A 242 -14.02 22.08 0.41
N LYS A 243 -14.56 21.71 -0.76
CA LYS A 243 -15.68 20.76 -0.83
C LYS A 243 -15.35 19.43 -0.16
N ALA A 244 -14.15 18.91 -0.38
CA ALA A 244 -13.68 17.69 0.28
C ALA A 244 -13.71 17.78 1.80
N VAL A 245 -13.16 18.87 2.34
CA VAL A 245 -13.06 19.09 3.79
C VAL A 245 -14.45 19.33 4.41
N GLU A 246 -15.30 20.15 3.76
CA GLU A 246 -16.67 20.39 4.19
C GLU A 246 -17.51 19.12 4.15
N TRP A 247 -17.35 18.30 3.10
CA TRP A 247 -18.04 17.02 3.00
C TRP A 247 -17.61 16.06 4.11
N LEU A 248 -16.31 15.91 4.36
CA LEU A 248 -15.81 15.05 5.44
C LEU A 248 -16.29 15.54 6.82
N ALA A 249 -16.29 16.85 7.07
CA ALA A 249 -16.86 17.43 8.28
C ALA A 249 -18.35 17.09 8.42
N SER A 250 -19.10 17.07 7.31
CA SER A 250 -20.51 16.69 7.31
C SER A 250 -20.74 15.23 7.67
N LEU A 251 -19.82 14.32 7.27
CA LEU A 251 -19.84 12.90 7.72
C LEU A 251 -19.68 12.81 9.24
N GLY A 252 -18.75 13.58 9.79
CA GLY A 252 -18.57 13.66 11.26
C GLY A 252 -19.82 14.16 11.96
N LYS A 253 -20.42 15.27 11.47
CA LYS A 253 -21.68 15.84 12.01
C LYS A 253 -22.84 14.86 11.92
N ALA A 254 -22.96 14.09 10.84
CA ALA A 254 -23.96 13.05 10.64
C ALA A 254 -23.66 11.76 11.44
N LYS A 255 -22.57 11.73 12.20
CA LYS A 255 -22.09 10.56 12.96
C LYS A 255 -21.96 9.31 12.08
N CYS A 256 -21.37 9.48 10.89
CA CYS A 256 -21.23 8.37 9.93
C CYS A 256 -20.37 7.22 10.46
N PHE A 257 -19.37 7.50 11.27
CA PHE A 257 -18.45 6.48 11.81
C PHE A 257 -18.90 6.01 13.19
N GLN A 258 -18.48 4.82 13.59
CA GLN A 258 -18.78 4.25 14.92
C GLN A 258 -18.28 5.17 16.05
N ASP A 259 -18.94 5.11 17.19
CA ASP A 259 -18.54 5.90 18.36
C ASP A 259 -17.16 5.44 18.84
N GLY A 260 -16.28 6.40 19.17
CA GLY A 260 -14.89 6.11 19.58
C GLY A 260 -13.99 5.60 18.46
N PHE A 261 -14.33 5.85 17.21
CA PHE A 261 -13.61 5.33 16.03
C PHE A 261 -12.10 5.59 16.09
N SER A 262 -11.65 6.72 16.61
CA SER A 262 -10.23 7.11 16.64
C SER A 262 -9.34 6.23 17.53
N SER A 263 -9.92 5.34 18.33
CA SER A 263 -9.22 4.36 19.16
C SER A 263 -9.49 2.91 18.76
N GLN A 264 -10.20 2.70 17.67
CA GLN A 264 -10.52 1.37 17.15
C GLN A 264 -9.66 1.10 15.90
N GLY A 265 -8.97 -0.04 15.95
CA GLY A 265 -8.05 -0.45 14.91
C GLY A 265 -8.73 -1.27 13.81
N TYR A 266 -7.89 -1.75 12.89
CA TYR A 266 -8.30 -2.50 11.71
C TYR A 266 -9.21 -3.70 12.03
N SER A 267 -8.82 -4.54 12.98
CA SER A 267 -9.60 -5.74 13.37
C SER A 267 -10.95 -5.38 14.01
N ASP A 268 -11.04 -4.25 14.73
CA ASP A 268 -12.29 -3.79 15.31
C ASP A 268 -13.27 -3.37 14.22
N ALA A 269 -12.82 -2.59 13.24
CA ALA A 269 -13.63 -2.16 12.10
C ALA A 269 -14.11 -3.35 11.27
N GLN A 270 -13.20 -4.28 10.93
CA GLN A 270 -13.52 -5.52 10.22
C GLN A 270 -14.59 -6.32 10.97
N ASN A 271 -14.42 -6.54 12.27
CA ASN A 271 -15.35 -7.29 13.10
C ASN A 271 -16.74 -6.62 13.19
N GLN A 272 -16.82 -5.29 13.30
CA GLN A 272 -18.08 -4.58 13.32
C GLN A 272 -18.88 -4.76 12.03
N PHE A 273 -18.24 -4.72 10.88
CA PHE A 273 -18.90 -4.96 9.61
C PHE A 273 -19.28 -6.45 9.43
N THR A 274 -18.34 -7.36 9.66
CA THR A 274 -18.55 -8.80 9.44
C THR A 274 -19.51 -9.45 10.45
N SER A 275 -19.73 -8.82 11.59
CA SER A 275 -20.77 -9.23 12.56
C SER A 275 -22.14 -8.57 12.31
N GLY A 276 -22.28 -7.67 11.34
CA GLY A 276 -23.51 -6.96 11.04
C GLY A 276 -23.83 -5.83 12.01
N GLN A 277 -22.85 -5.30 12.74
CA GLN A 277 -23.02 -4.16 13.64
C GLN A 277 -22.92 -2.82 12.90
N ALA A 278 -22.18 -2.77 11.79
CA ALA A 278 -22.10 -1.61 10.91
C ALA A 278 -22.70 -1.95 9.53
N ALA A 279 -23.37 -0.96 8.92
CA ALA A 279 -24.03 -1.12 7.64
C ALA A 279 -23.04 -1.11 6.45
N MET A 280 -21.95 -0.37 6.59
CA MET A 280 -20.96 -0.19 5.52
C MET A 280 -19.52 -0.25 6.04
N TYR A 281 -18.60 -0.58 5.12
CA TYR A 281 -17.17 -0.61 5.34
C TYR A 281 -16.44 -0.20 4.06
N ASN A 282 -15.71 0.91 4.11
CA ASN A 282 -14.91 1.37 2.99
C ASN A 282 -13.51 0.77 3.10
N ILE A 283 -13.24 -0.25 2.31
CA ILE A 283 -12.00 -1.02 2.37
C ILE A 283 -11.73 -1.71 1.02
N GLY A 284 -10.47 -2.10 0.80
CA GLY A 284 -10.06 -2.78 -0.43
C GLY A 284 -10.42 -4.25 -0.51
N THR A 285 -10.21 -4.80 -1.70
CA THR A 285 -10.49 -6.21 -2.03
C THR A 285 -9.56 -7.20 -1.31
N TRP A 286 -8.54 -6.76 -0.62
CA TRP A 286 -7.78 -7.62 0.32
C TRP A 286 -8.68 -8.21 1.42
N GLU A 287 -9.85 -7.60 1.69
CA GLU A 287 -10.87 -8.15 2.57
C GLU A 287 -11.77 -9.21 1.91
N LEU A 288 -11.72 -9.35 0.59
CA LEU A 288 -12.57 -10.27 -0.14
C LEU A 288 -12.53 -11.71 0.38
N PRO A 289 -11.36 -12.28 0.73
CA PRO A 289 -11.29 -13.60 1.36
C PRO A 289 -12.06 -13.69 2.70
N SER A 290 -12.09 -12.62 3.48
CA SER A 290 -12.82 -12.55 4.75
C SER A 290 -14.33 -12.34 4.54
N LEU A 291 -14.72 -11.57 3.54
CA LEU A 291 -16.11 -11.23 3.23
C LEU A 291 -16.83 -12.34 2.45
N ALA A 292 -16.10 -13.15 1.70
CA ALA A 292 -16.62 -14.21 0.85
C ALA A 292 -16.47 -15.62 1.47
N THR A 293 -16.05 -15.74 2.71
CA THR A 293 -15.76 -17.02 3.38
C THR A 293 -17.02 -17.70 3.92
N ASP A 294 -17.03 -19.04 3.88
CA ASP A 294 -18.07 -19.86 4.51
C ASP A 294 -18.06 -19.78 6.04
N LYS A 295 -16.99 -19.25 6.64
CA LYS A 295 -16.89 -19.04 8.09
C LYS A 295 -17.71 -17.85 8.58
N LEU A 296 -18.04 -16.92 7.68
CA LEU A 296 -18.89 -15.78 8.01
C LEU A 296 -20.33 -16.22 8.24
N ASN A 297 -20.99 -15.63 9.25
CA ASN A 297 -22.40 -15.92 9.53
C ASN A 297 -23.24 -15.78 8.24
N PRO A 298 -23.97 -16.84 7.82
CA PRO A 298 -24.77 -16.81 6.59
C PRO A 298 -25.75 -15.64 6.50
N ALA A 299 -26.33 -15.22 7.64
CA ALA A 299 -27.25 -14.07 7.70
C ALA A 299 -26.57 -12.74 7.35
N VAL A 300 -25.25 -12.63 7.54
CA VAL A 300 -24.48 -11.45 7.14
C VAL A 300 -23.88 -11.64 5.75
N ARG A 301 -23.25 -12.79 5.50
CA ARG A 301 -22.59 -13.11 4.25
C ARG A 301 -23.50 -12.95 3.01
N ASN A 302 -24.73 -13.41 3.10
CA ASN A 302 -25.69 -13.39 1.97
C ASN A 302 -26.20 -11.96 1.67
N ASP A 303 -26.03 -11.05 2.62
CA ASP A 303 -26.46 -9.66 2.48
C ASP A 303 -25.31 -8.69 2.15
N ILE A 304 -24.05 -9.16 2.12
CA ILE A 304 -22.93 -8.33 1.72
C ILE A 304 -22.96 -8.12 0.20
N ASP A 305 -22.81 -6.86 -0.19
CA ASP A 305 -22.55 -6.42 -1.55
C ASP A 305 -21.64 -5.19 -1.52
N PHE A 306 -21.30 -4.63 -2.66
CA PHE A 306 -20.50 -3.41 -2.73
C PHE A 306 -20.99 -2.48 -3.83
N PHE A 307 -20.64 -1.21 -3.68
CA PHE A 307 -20.74 -0.22 -4.75
C PHE A 307 -19.41 0.53 -4.90
N THR A 308 -19.18 1.03 -6.11
CA THR A 308 -18.03 1.87 -6.43
C THR A 308 -18.34 3.32 -6.05
N LEU A 309 -17.31 4.16 -6.04
CA LEU A 309 -17.47 5.58 -5.76
C LEU A 309 -18.50 6.20 -6.72
N PRO A 310 -19.60 6.80 -6.23
CA PRO A 310 -20.64 7.35 -7.09
C PRO A 310 -20.13 8.44 -8.03
N THR A 311 -20.73 8.54 -9.22
CA THR A 311 -20.51 9.61 -10.20
C THR A 311 -21.79 10.42 -10.39
N THR A 312 -21.64 11.69 -10.77
CA THR A 312 -22.72 12.59 -11.18
C THR A 312 -22.38 13.19 -12.55
N ASP A 313 -23.32 13.91 -13.16
CA ASP A 313 -23.10 14.59 -14.45
C ASP A 313 -21.94 15.60 -14.44
N GLY A 314 -21.53 16.08 -13.26
CA GLY A 314 -20.39 16.97 -13.08
C GLY A 314 -19.07 16.24 -12.79
N SER A 315 -19.06 14.91 -12.70
CA SER A 315 -17.83 14.14 -12.43
C SER A 315 -16.89 14.19 -13.63
N VAL A 316 -15.61 14.49 -13.38
CA VAL A 316 -14.57 14.49 -14.42
C VAL A 316 -13.92 13.12 -14.62
N THR A 317 -14.22 12.17 -13.72
CA THR A 317 -13.77 10.79 -13.78
C THR A 317 -14.95 9.85 -14.03
N ALA A 318 -14.70 8.73 -14.71
CA ALA A 318 -15.72 7.74 -15.05
C ALA A 318 -16.14 6.85 -13.87
N ALA A 319 -17.26 6.13 -14.01
CA ALA A 319 -17.78 5.25 -12.95
C ALA A 319 -16.91 4.02 -12.66
N ASN A 320 -16.09 3.60 -13.64
CA ASN A 320 -15.12 2.52 -13.51
C ASN A 320 -13.70 3.03 -13.19
N GLU A 321 -13.57 4.30 -12.81
CA GLU A 321 -12.35 4.93 -12.33
C GLU A 321 -12.50 5.22 -10.83
N PHE A 322 -11.64 4.66 -10.01
CA PHE A 322 -11.68 4.76 -8.55
C PHE A 322 -10.31 4.44 -7.94
N VAL A 323 -10.21 4.38 -6.64
CA VAL A 323 -8.96 4.00 -5.97
C VAL A 323 -8.62 2.55 -6.30
N SER A 324 -7.45 2.32 -6.89
CA SER A 324 -6.98 1.02 -7.37
C SER A 324 -5.53 0.78 -6.95
N PRO A 325 -5.28 0.54 -5.67
CA PRO A 325 -3.94 0.20 -5.21
C PRO A 325 -3.57 -1.23 -5.66
N SER A 326 -2.31 -1.45 -6.02
CA SER A 326 -1.80 -2.82 -6.21
C SER A 326 -1.33 -3.46 -4.90
N GLY A 327 -1.79 -2.93 -3.78
CA GLY A 327 -1.30 -3.29 -2.46
C GLY A 327 0.14 -2.82 -2.21
N ILE A 328 0.67 -3.15 -1.05
CA ILE A 328 2.05 -2.82 -0.69
C ILE A 328 3.00 -3.65 -1.54
N GLY A 329 3.96 -2.99 -2.21
CA GLY A 329 4.97 -3.67 -3.01
C GLY A 329 6.14 -4.17 -2.17
N MET A 330 6.87 -5.15 -2.70
CA MET A 330 8.10 -5.65 -2.11
C MET A 330 9.32 -5.06 -2.82
N ALA A 331 10.19 -4.41 -2.08
CA ALA A 331 11.49 -3.97 -2.53
C ALA A 331 12.58 -5.01 -2.22
N VAL A 332 13.59 -5.08 -3.09
CA VAL A 332 14.77 -5.91 -2.91
C VAL A 332 15.95 -5.03 -2.53
N ASN A 333 16.63 -5.36 -1.44
CA ASN A 333 17.79 -4.61 -0.95
C ASN A 333 19.00 -4.83 -1.89
N ALA A 334 19.42 -3.78 -2.59
CA ALA A 334 20.52 -3.83 -3.55
C ALA A 334 21.86 -4.29 -2.94
N LYS A 335 22.06 -4.04 -1.62
CA LYS A 335 23.29 -4.42 -0.92
C LYS A 335 23.41 -5.93 -0.69
N THR A 336 22.30 -6.62 -0.52
CA THR A 336 22.25 -8.06 -0.16
C THR A 336 21.68 -8.92 -1.28
N TYR A 337 21.38 -8.31 -2.45
CA TYR A 337 20.91 -9.03 -3.63
C TYR A 337 22.00 -9.87 -4.23
N ASP A 338 21.86 -11.19 -4.19
CA ASP A 338 22.84 -12.20 -4.63
C ASP A 338 22.16 -13.33 -5.45
N PRO A 339 22.92 -14.32 -5.97
CA PRO A 339 22.35 -15.43 -6.72
C PRO A 339 21.24 -16.20 -5.99
N LEU A 340 21.33 -16.36 -4.66
CA LEU A 340 20.29 -17.04 -3.89
C LEU A 340 18.98 -16.25 -3.89
N VAL A 341 19.05 -14.95 -3.63
CA VAL A 341 17.84 -14.08 -3.61
C VAL A 341 17.20 -14.04 -4.99
N SER A 342 18.02 -13.95 -6.07
CA SER A 342 17.54 -13.98 -7.46
C SER A 342 16.83 -15.29 -7.79
N ASP A 343 17.43 -16.42 -7.45
CA ASP A 343 16.89 -17.75 -7.75
C ASP A 343 15.60 -18.04 -6.97
N PHE A 344 15.59 -17.69 -5.67
CA PHE A 344 14.37 -17.79 -4.85
C PHE A 344 13.24 -16.90 -5.39
N LEU A 345 13.54 -15.65 -5.80
CA LEU A 345 12.53 -14.76 -6.38
C LEU A 345 11.98 -15.32 -7.69
N LYS A 346 12.81 -15.89 -8.57
CA LYS A 346 12.33 -16.54 -9.80
C LYS A 346 11.36 -17.68 -9.46
N PHE A 347 11.72 -18.55 -8.53
CA PHE A 347 10.87 -19.64 -8.06
C PHE A 347 9.55 -19.12 -7.47
N ALA A 348 9.63 -18.16 -6.54
CA ALA A 348 8.47 -17.64 -5.83
C ALA A 348 7.52 -16.87 -6.76
N LEU A 349 8.04 -15.93 -7.57
CA LEU A 349 7.21 -15.09 -8.45
C LEU A 349 6.54 -15.88 -9.59
N THR A 350 7.09 -17.03 -9.97
CA THR A 350 6.45 -17.92 -10.95
C THR A 350 5.24 -18.65 -10.36
N LYS A 351 5.27 -19.00 -9.07
CA LYS A 351 4.24 -19.82 -8.42
C LYS A 351 3.21 -19.00 -7.62
N TYR A 352 3.67 -17.90 -7.02
CA TYR A 352 2.88 -17.06 -6.14
C TYR A 352 1.53 -16.61 -6.74
N PRO A 353 1.45 -16.11 -7.99
CA PRO A 353 0.20 -15.59 -8.53
C PRO A 353 -0.96 -16.59 -8.49
N SER A 354 -0.70 -17.86 -8.85
CA SER A 354 -1.71 -18.93 -8.83
C SER A 354 -2.14 -19.28 -7.41
N GLU A 355 -1.19 -19.37 -6.48
CA GLU A 355 -1.48 -19.64 -5.07
C GLU A 355 -2.30 -18.50 -4.46
N TYR A 356 -1.98 -17.24 -4.83
CA TYR A 356 -2.70 -16.06 -4.34
C TYR A 356 -4.14 -16.00 -4.89
N ALA A 357 -4.32 -16.20 -6.19
CA ALA A 357 -5.67 -16.26 -6.80
C ALA A 357 -6.54 -17.38 -6.20
N ALA A 358 -5.93 -18.52 -5.83
CA ALA A 358 -6.66 -19.64 -5.20
C ALA A 358 -7.22 -19.29 -3.81
N THR A 359 -6.76 -18.23 -3.15
CA THR A 359 -7.34 -17.73 -1.89
C THR A 359 -8.64 -16.94 -2.09
N GLY A 360 -9.02 -16.62 -3.31
CA GLY A 360 -10.12 -15.71 -3.62
C GLY A 360 -9.70 -14.25 -3.67
N ALA A 361 -8.40 -13.95 -3.74
CA ALA A 361 -7.85 -12.62 -3.93
C ALA A 361 -7.64 -12.31 -5.43
N LEU A 362 -7.58 -11.03 -5.78
CA LEU A 362 -7.29 -10.59 -7.14
C LEU A 362 -5.78 -10.68 -7.42
N SER A 363 -5.39 -11.43 -8.45
CA SER A 363 -3.97 -11.58 -8.80
C SER A 363 -3.40 -10.29 -9.42
N PRO A 364 -2.16 -9.90 -9.07
CA PRO A 364 -1.45 -8.81 -9.74
C PRO A 364 -1.02 -9.17 -11.17
N THR A 365 -1.22 -10.43 -11.59
CA THR A 365 -0.83 -10.92 -12.93
C THR A 365 -2.04 -11.38 -13.74
N THR A 366 -1.91 -11.37 -15.06
CA THR A 366 -2.96 -11.78 -16.02
C THR A 366 -2.79 -13.20 -16.55
N ASN A 367 -1.59 -13.78 -16.43
CA ASN A 367 -1.28 -15.13 -16.91
C ASN A 367 -1.77 -16.25 -15.99
N VAL A 368 -2.22 -15.91 -14.82
CA VAL A 368 -3.06 -16.79 -14.05
C VAL A 368 -4.36 -16.81 -14.85
N GLU A 369 -4.60 -17.91 -15.60
CA GLU A 369 -5.99 -18.26 -15.87
C GLU A 369 -6.65 -18.09 -14.52
N THR A 370 -7.54 -17.10 -14.45
CA THR A 370 -8.34 -16.90 -13.25
C THR A 370 -9.15 -18.17 -13.16
N ALA A 371 -8.53 -19.17 -12.60
CA ALA A 371 -9.24 -20.29 -12.03
C ALA A 371 -10.09 -19.64 -10.97
N VAL A 372 -11.23 -19.08 -11.44
CA VAL A 372 -12.29 -18.62 -10.55
C VAL A 372 -12.42 -19.79 -9.61
N PRO A 373 -12.05 -19.66 -8.33
CA PRO A 373 -12.02 -20.81 -7.45
C PRO A 373 -13.34 -21.58 -7.62
N ALA A 374 -13.30 -22.89 -7.71
CA ALA A 374 -14.52 -23.69 -7.98
C ALA A 374 -15.65 -23.36 -7.00
N ASN A 375 -15.30 -22.81 -5.82
CA ASN A 375 -16.17 -22.31 -4.76
C ASN A 375 -16.31 -20.77 -4.74
N ALA A 376 -15.90 -20.06 -5.81
CA ALA A 376 -15.97 -18.60 -5.84
C ALA A 376 -17.40 -18.11 -5.64
N THR A 377 -17.55 -17.20 -4.69
CA THR A 377 -18.84 -16.58 -4.38
C THR A 377 -19.26 -15.61 -5.50
N PRO A 378 -20.56 -15.28 -5.61
CA PRO A 378 -21.02 -14.23 -6.52
C PRO A 378 -20.30 -12.88 -6.27
N LEU A 379 -19.96 -12.59 -5.01
CA LEU A 379 -19.24 -11.40 -4.62
C LEU A 379 -17.84 -11.34 -5.24
N TYR A 380 -17.10 -12.44 -5.20
CA TYR A 380 -15.79 -12.56 -5.86
C TYR A 380 -15.88 -12.33 -7.37
N LYS A 381 -16.84 -12.99 -8.03
CA LYS A 381 -17.04 -12.84 -9.48
C LYS A 381 -17.32 -11.38 -9.86
N LYS A 382 -18.18 -10.71 -9.09
CA LYS A 382 -18.51 -9.29 -9.29
C LYS A 382 -17.27 -8.40 -9.10
N ALA A 383 -16.43 -8.66 -8.10
CA ALA A 383 -15.18 -7.93 -7.89
C ALA A 383 -14.18 -8.15 -9.03
N LEU A 384 -14.06 -9.38 -9.53
CA LEU A 384 -13.22 -9.71 -10.68
C LEU A 384 -13.68 -9.03 -11.97
N GLU A 385 -15.00 -8.96 -12.21
CA GLU A 385 -15.58 -8.21 -13.34
C GLU A 385 -15.16 -6.74 -13.28
N LYS A 386 -15.22 -6.11 -12.08
CA LYS A 386 -14.76 -4.72 -11.88
C LYS A 386 -13.26 -4.56 -12.11
N ALA A 387 -12.45 -5.53 -11.71
CA ALA A 387 -11.01 -5.53 -11.95
C ALA A 387 -10.64 -5.64 -13.45
N ASN A 388 -11.49 -6.28 -14.24
CA ASN A 388 -11.29 -6.42 -15.69
C ASN A 388 -11.91 -5.27 -16.50
N ASP A 389 -12.81 -4.48 -15.89
CA ASP A 389 -13.48 -3.30 -16.48
C ASP A 389 -12.90 -2.00 -15.91
N LEU A 390 -11.64 -2.00 -15.51
CA LEU A 390 -11.00 -0.82 -14.94
C LEU A 390 -10.76 0.24 -16.02
N GLY A 391 -11.14 1.50 -15.74
CA GLY A 391 -10.87 2.63 -16.62
C GLY A 391 -9.39 3.04 -16.60
N ASP A 392 -9.05 4.01 -17.44
CA ASP A 392 -7.64 4.42 -17.62
C ASP A 392 -7.11 5.27 -16.46
N GLU A 393 -7.99 6.04 -15.80
CA GLU A 393 -7.62 6.97 -14.74
C GLU A 393 -7.93 6.40 -13.36
N GLN A 394 -6.88 6.20 -12.55
CA GLN A 394 -7.02 5.68 -11.19
C GLN A 394 -6.51 6.69 -10.16
N ALA A 395 -7.20 6.77 -9.02
CA ALA A 395 -6.74 7.59 -7.91
C ALA A 395 -5.64 6.88 -7.13
N MET A 396 -4.55 7.58 -6.87
CA MET A 396 -3.54 7.13 -5.92
C MET A 396 -4.03 7.38 -4.49
N PRO A 397 -3.84 6.43 -3.58
CA PRO A 397 -4.11 6.64 -2.15
C PRO A 397 -3.25 7.77 -1.58
N TRP A 398 -3.88 8.72 -0.91
CA TRP A 398 -3.19 9.95 -0.45
C TRP A 398 -2.10 9.65 0.60
N ASP A 399 -2.29 8.63 1.44
CA ASP A 399 -1.35 8.19 2.47
C ASP A 399 0.02 7.75 1.91
N THR A 400 0.11 7.52 0.60
CA THR A 400 1.37 7.16 -0.06
C THR A 400 2.04 8.33 -0.79
N GLN A 401 1.36 9.48 -0.94
CA GLN A 401 1.80 10.54 -1.84
C GLN A 401 2.48 11.71 -1.14
N LEU A 402 2.12 12.01 0.09
CA LEU A 402 2.68 13.15 0.84
C LEU A 402 3.98 12.78 1.54
N ASP A 403 4.81 13.77 1.83
CA ASP A 403 5.97 13.59 2.69
C ASP A 403 5.53 13.18 4.12
N PRO A 404 6.39 12.49 4.88
CA PRO A 404 6.01 11.94 6.19
C PRO A 404 5.48 12.98 7.18
N THR A 405 6.03 14.20 7.17
CA THR A 405 5.60 15.26 8.09
C THR A 405 4.23 15.79 7.71
N THR A 406 4.00 16.03 6.42
CA THR A 406 2.72 16.52 5.90
C THR A 406 1.65 15.44 6.04
N ASN A 407 1.99 14.17 5.75
CA ASN A 407 1.06 13.06 5.91
C ASN A 407 0.63 12.85 7.36
N GLY A 408 1.58 12.80 8.30
CA GLY A 408 1.26 12.67 9.71
C GLY A 408 0.40 13.84 10.24
N ARG A 409 0.63 15.07 9.72
CA ARG A 409 -0.24 16.21 10.05
C ARG A 409 -1.63 16.05 9.46
N LEU A 410 -1.75 15.63 8.20
CA LEU A 410 -3.03 15.37 7.55
C LEU A 410 -3.87 14.37 8.34
N GLN A 411 -3.27 13.25 8.73
CA GLN A 411 -3.94 12.20 9.50
C GLN A 411 -4.51 12.71 10.83
N GLN A 412 -3.73 13.50 11.57
CA GLN A 412 -4.18 14.11 12.82
C GLN A 412 -5.34 15.10 12.60
N GLU A 413 -5.21 15.99 11.63
CA GLU A 413 -6.22 17.01 11.32
C GLU A 413 -7.53 16.38 10.82
N LEU A 414 -7.48 15.28 10.05
CA LEU A 414 -8.66 14.55 9.61
C LEU A 414 -9.47 13.97 10.78
N VAL A 415 -8.79 13.39 11.78
CA VAL A 415 -9.45 12.90 12.99
C VAL A 415 -10.13 14.05 13.75
N LEU A 416 -9.41 15.17 13.96
CA LEU A 416 -9.94 16.35 14.64
C LEU A 416 -11.15 16.95 13.91
N LEU A 417 -11.09 17.00 12.58
CA LEU A 417 -12.18 17.50 11.74
C LEU A 417 -13.45 16.65 11.87
N VAL A 418 -13.31 15.32 11.76
CA VAL A 418 -14.44 14.39 11.88
C VAL A 418 -15.05 14.42 13.30
N GLN A 419 -14.23 14.61 14.33
CA GLN A 419 -14.69 14.78 15.71
C GLN A 419 -15.34 16.17 15.96
N GLY A 420 -15.22 17.11 15.02
CA GLY A 420 -15.72 18.47 15.19
C GLY A 420 -14.87 19.34 16.14
N ASN A 421 -13.62 18.93 16.41
CA ASN A 421 -12.69 19.66 17.27
C ASN A 421 -12.02 20.82 16.54
N ILE A 422 -12.05 20.83 15.21
CA ILE A 422 -11.59 21.94 14.34
C ILE A 422 -12.64 22.21 13.27
N THR A 423 -12.61 23.43 12.73
CA THR A 423 -13.48 23.80 11.60
C THR A 423 -12.81 23.46 10.25
N PRO A 424 -13.60 23.37 9.14
CA PRO A 424 -13.06 23.23 7.80
C PRO A 424 -12.01 24.30 7.44
N GLU A 425 -12.21 25.54 7.88
CA GLU A 425 -11.29 26.65 7.61
C GLU A 425 -9.98 26.49 8.38
N GLN A 426 -10.03 26.01 9.62
CA GLN A 426 -8.83 25.71 10.42
C GLN A 426 -8.02 24.58 9.78
N PHE A 427 -8.71 23.51 9.34
CA PHE A 427 -8.09 22.40 8.64
C PHE A 427 -7.39 22.86 7.35
N THR A 428 -8.10 23.56 6.45
CA THR A 428 -7.55 23.99 5.15
C THR A 428 -6.35 24.91 5.33
N SER A 429 -6.44 25.88 6.26
CA SER A 429 -5.34 26.80 6.57
C SER A 429 -4.11 26.07 7.12
N THR A 430 -4.31 25.12 8.04
CA THR A 430 -3.23 24.32 8.63
C THR A 430 -2.54 23.48 7.56
N MET A 431 -3.31 22.79 6.72
CA MET A 431 -2.75 21.90 5.72
C MET A 431 -2.03 22.67 4.61
N ASP A 432 -2.59 23.75 4.09
CA ASP A 432 -1.95 24.56 3.07
C ASP A 432 -0.61 25.15 3.57
N SER A 433 -0.57 25.60 4.83
CA SER A 433 0.66 26.07 5.46
C SER A 433 1.70 24.95 5.61
N THR A 434 1.26 23.76 6.04
CA THR A 434 2.14 22.59 6.22
C THR A 434 2.75 22.14 4.90
N ILE A 435 1.94 22.05 3.84
CA ILE A 435 2.38 21.70 2.49
C ILE A 435 3.38 22.74 1.98
N ALA A 436 3.07 24.04 2.08
CA ALA A 436 3.96 25.11 1.63
C ALA A 436 5.34 25.07 2.30
N GLN A 437 5.41 24.62 3.55
CA GLN A 437 6.68 24.52 4.29
C GLN A 437 7.50 23.26 3.92
N ASN A 438 6.84 22.17 3.58
CA ASN A 438 7.51 20.87 3.40
C ASN A 438 7.67 20.46 1.93
N ALA A 439 6.70 20.74 1.05
CA ALA A 439 6.75 20.38 -0.37
C ALA A 439 8.09 20.77 -1.05
N PRO A 440 8.64 21.98 -0.86
CA PRO A 440 9.92 22.33 -1.48
C PRO A 440 11.12 21.50 -1.04
N LYS A 441 11.02 20.74 0.05
CA LYS A 441 12.10 19.89 0.55
C LYS A 441 12.09 18.50 -0.11
N PHE A 442 10.93 18.05 -0.53
CA PHE A 442 10.70 16.68 -1.03
C PHE A 442 10.37 16.63 -2.54
N PHE A 443 9.68 17.64 -3.08
CA PHE A 443 9.08 17.62 -4.40
C PHE A 443 9.62 18.79 -5.28
N LYS A 444 10.94 18.95 -5.32
CA LYS A 444 11.62 19.90 -6.22
C LYS A 444 11.90 19.29 -7.57
#